data_0c68c81a571a541c13b1252e211854eb
#
_entry.id   0c68c81a571a541c13b1252e211854eb
#
_cell.length_a   1.000
_cell.length_b   1.000
_cell.length_c   1.000
_cell.angle_alpha   90.00
_cell.angle_beta   90.00
_cell.angle_gamma   90.00
#
_symmetry.space_group_name_H-M   'P 1'
#
loop_
_entity.id
_entity.type
_entity.pdbx_description
1 polymer ?
#
loop_
_entity_poly.entity_id
_entity_poly.type
_entity_poly.pdbx_seq_one_letter_code
_entity_poly.pdbx_strand_id
1 'polypeptide(L)'
;METIKYLIIDTETTGLDASKHEMLAFGAVVVVDGRIVETLELKIKPARIENADKKALEVNGYTERAWRDAVTKRDAAEILKYFLITHRDATSVGHNLQFDIKFIKAFSAEQNVELRVPWPYIDTRDLCRAVLAPFGLQSMSLDSICEFLGWKRKNAHTALSDCEDCAKLIINLCPPSPRFLLRLKAMQLLRNMGSLL
;
A
#
# COMPACT_ATOMS: atom_id res chain seq x y z
N MET A 1 12.39 7.66 -24.39
CA MET A 1 11.61 6.64 -23.65
C MET A 1 10.61 7.39 -22.80
N GLU A 2 9.39 6.92 -22.74
CA GLU A 2 8.38 7.52 -21.89
C GLU A 2 8.71 7.26 -20.40
N THR A 3 8.63 8.30 -19.57
CA THR A 3 8.92 8.19 -18.13
C THR A 3 7.85 7.35 -17.45
N ILE A 4 8.24 6.28 -16.79
CA ILE A 4 7.32 5.43 -16.03
C ILE A 4 7.19 5.98 -14.63
N LYS A 5 5.97 6.38 -14.27
CA LYS A 5 5.64 6.94 -12.96
C LYS A 5 4.55 6.12 -12.26
N TYR A 6 4.83 5.69 -11.05
CA TYR A 6 3.89 5.00 -10.19
C TYR A 6 3.59 5.83 -8.95
N LEU A 7 2.33 5.83 -8.54
CA LEU A 7 1.86 6.36 -7.26
C LEU A 7 1.35 5.20 -6.41
N ILE A 8 2.16 4.76 -5.47
CA ILE A 8 1.80 3.71 -4.53
C ILE A 8 1.02 4.34 -3.39
N ILE A 9 -0.14 3.78 -3.03
CA ILE A 9 -0.97 4.26 -1.93
C ILE A 9 -1.42 3.12 -1.03
N ASP A 10 -1.60 3.45 0.25
CA ASP A 10 -2.13 2.57 1.28
C ASP A 10 -2.85 3.40 2.34
N THR A 11 -3.88 2.82 3.00
CA THR A 11 -4.66 3.49 4.02
C THR A 11 -4.80 2.64 5.27
N GLU A 12 -4.57 3.24 6.44
CA GLU A 12 -4.98 2.67 7.72
C GLU A 12 -6.37 3.17 8.09
N THR A 13 -7.19 2.27 8.63
CA THR A 13 -8.60 2.55 8.85
C THR A 13 -9.08 2.07 10.21
N THR A 14 -10.21 2.58 10.68
CA THR A 14 -10.85 2.11 11.93
C THR A 14 -11.60 0.80 11.78
N GLY A 15 -11.59 0.16 10.60
CA GLY A 15 -12.24 -1.11 10.30
C GLY A 15 -12.40 -1.34 8.81
N LEU A 16 -13.14 -2.36 8.39
CA LEU A 16 -13.14 -2.83 7.00
C LEU A 16 -14.25 -2.24 6.11
N ASP A 17 -15.25 -1.60 6.67
CA ASP A 17 -16.42 -1.07 5.94
C ASP A 17 -16.35 0.46 5.84
N ALA A 18 -16.01 0.98 4.65
CA ALA A 18 -15.86 2.40 4.41
C ALA A 18 -17.15 3.23 4.61
N SER A 19 -18.32 2.58 4.72
CA SER A 19 -19.59 3.25 5.06
C SER A 19 -19.74 3.51 6.57
N LYS A 20 -18.97 2.84 7.41
CA LYS A 20 -19.04 2.87 8.88
C LYS A 20 -17.77 3.37 9.54
N HIS A 21 -16.64 3.05 8.92
CA HIS A 21 -15.33 3.27 9.48
C HIS A 21 -14.61 4.45 8.80
N GLU A 22 -13.60 4.96 9.48
CA GLU A 22 -12.87 6.16 9.08
C GLU A 22 -11.44 5.82 8.62
N MET A 23 -10.89 6.64 7.74
CA MET A 23 -9.47 6.61 7.40
C MET A 23 -8.67 7.27 8.53
N LEU A 24 -7.72 6.53 9.13
CA LEU A 24 -6.82 6.97 10.21
C LEU A 24 -5.48 7.48 9.72
N ALA A 25 -4.98 6.87 8.64
CA ALA A 25 -3.75 7.31 8.01
C ALA A 25 -3.79 7.09 6.50
N PHE A 26 -3.00 7.86 5.80
CA PHE A 26 -2.74 7.71 4.37
C PHE A 26 -1.24 7.71 4.16
N GLY A 27 -0.75 6.69 3.46
CA GLY A 27 0.62 6.58 3.01
C GLY A 27 0.68 6.68 1.49
N ALA A 28 1.75 7.30 0.98
CA ALA A 28 2.05 7.28 -0.44
C ALA A 28 3.54 7.28 -0.72
N VAL A 29 3.92 6.61 -1.81
CA VAL A 29 5.27 6.58 -2.36
C VAL A 29 5.19 6.84 -3.85
N VAL A 30 5.95 7.82 -4.34
CA VAL A 30 6.08 8.10 -5.77
C VAL A 30 7.36 7.45 -6.29
N VAL A 31 7.22 6.61 -7.31
CA VAL A 31 8.34 5.96 -8.00
C VAL A 31 8.41 6.49 -9.43
N VAL A 32 9.58 6.96 -9.84
CA VAL A 32 9.87 7.39 -11.21
C VAL A 32 11.08 6.61 -11.73
N ASP A 33 10.92 5.92 -12.85
CA ASP A 33 11.98 5.14 -13.50
C ASP A 33 12.70 4.18 -12.51
N GLY A 34 11.92 3.52 -11.64
CA GLY A 34 12.39 2.54 -10.66
C GLY A 34 13.06 3.15 -9.40
N ARG A 35 12.92 4.45 -9.16
CA ARG A 35 13.46 5.14 -7.98
C ARG A 35 12.35 5.82 -7.19
N ILE A 36 12.37 5.69 -5.88
CA ILE A 36 11.52 6.47 -4.98
C ILE A 36 12.00 7.92 -5.03
N VAL A 37 11.10 8.84 -5.39
CA VAL A 37 11.40 10.27 -5.51
C VAL A 37 10.65 11.13 -4.50
N GLU A 38 9.52 10.65 -3.98
CA GLU A 38 8.71 11.38 -3.01
C GLU A 38 7.95 10.40 -2.12
N THR A 39 7.70 10.80 -0.86
CA THR A 39 6.88 10.04 0.07
C THR A 39 5.94 11.00 0.82
N LEU A 40 4.76 10.50 1.18
CA LEU A 40 3.81 11.20 2.03
C LEU A 40 3.29 10.25 3.10
N GLU A 41 3.27 10.69 4.34
CA GLU A 41 2.56 10.01 5.42
C GLU A 41 1.71 11.03 6.17
N LEU A 42 0.42 10.74 6.29
CA LEU A 42 -0.53 11.58 7.02
C LEU A 42 -1.24 10.72 8.05
N LYS A 43 -1.19 11.12 9.32
CA LYS A 43 -2.11 10.64 10.35
C LYS A 43 -3.28 11.60 10.42
N ILE A 44 -4.50 11.06 10.40
CA ILE A 44 -5.76 11.82 10.32
C ILE A 44 -6.50 11.64 11.63
N LYS A 45 -6.93 12.72 12.23
CA LYS A 45 -7.66 12.71 13.50
C LYS A 45 -9.04 12.09 13.29
N PRO A 46 -9.36 10.95 13.94
CA PRO A 46 -10.69 10.36 13.82
C PRO A 46 -11.74 11.23 14.52
N ALA A 47 -12.97 11.22 14.02
CA ALA A 47 -14.10 11.91 14.64
C ALA A 47 -15.00 10.97 15.44
N ARG A 48 -14.95 9.65 15.15
CA ARG A 48 -15.86 8.63 15.72
C ARG A 48 -15.08 7.38 16.11
N ILE A 49 -14.01 7.56 16.91
CA ILE A 49 -13.13 6.46 17.30
C ILE A 49 -13.88 5.39 18.12
N GLU A 50 -14.98 5.74 18.78
CA GLU A 50 -15.84 4.82 19.51
C GLU A 50 -16.49 3.76 18.61
N ASN A 51 -16.59 4.01 17.31
CA ASN A 51 -17.13 3.08 16.33
C ASN A 51 -16.04 2.19 15.70
N ALA A 52 -14.80 2.31 16.15
CA ALA A 52 -13.69 1.57 15.57
C ALA A 52 -13.74 0.07 15.94
N ASP A 53 -13.33 -0.76 14.99
CA ASP A 53 -13.02 -2.17 15.24
C ASP A 53 -11.72 -2.26 16.06
N LYS A 54 -11.80 -2.86 17.25
CA LYS A 54 -10.64 -3.03 18.15
C LYS A 54 -9.49 -3.73 17.47
N LYS A 55 -9.78 -4.76 16.66
CA LYS A 55 -8.75 -5.48 15.92
C LYS A 55 -8.04 -4.60 14.88
N ALA A 56 -8.76 -3.72 14.21
CA ALA A 56 -8.15 -2.77 13.28
C ALA A 56 -7.21 -1.80 14.02
N LEU A 57 -7.62 -1.29 15.19
CA LEU A 57 -6.78 -0.42 16.01
C LEU A 57 -5.52 -1.12 16.56
N GLU A 58 -5.63 -2.40 16.90
CA GLU A 58 -4.48 -3.23 17.32
C GLU A 58 -3.49 -3.42 16.17
N VAL A 59 -3.97 -3.69 14.96
CA VAL A 59 -3.14 -3.92 13.77
C VAL A 59 -2.38 -2.67 13.37
N ASN A 60 -3.05 -1.51 13.29
CA ASN A 60 -2.42 -0.26 12.86
C ASN A 60 -1.73 0.52 14.01
N GLY A 61 -1.75 -0.03 15.24
CA GLY A 61 -1.08 0.56 16.39
C GLY A 61 -1.65 1.91 16.84
N TYR A 62 -2.96 2.15 16.59
CA TYR A 62 -3.61 3.38 17.01
C TYR A 62 -3.58 3.53 18.53
N THR A 63 -3.13 4.69 18.99
CA THR A 63 -3.31 5.19 20.35
C THR A 63 -3.51 6.70 20.30
N GLU A 64 -4.21 7.28 21.26
CA GLU A 64 -4.37 8.74 21.34
C GLU A 64 -3.01 9.45 21.36
N ARG A 65 -2.03 8.87 22.06
CA ARG A 65 -0.66 9.38 22.11
C ARG A 65 0.03 9.36 20.74
N ALA A 66 -0.13 8.27 19.98
CA ALA A 66 0.50 8.13 18.66
C ALA A 66 -0.19 8.98 17.59
N TRP A 67 -1.44 9.42 17.83
CA TRP A 67 -2.21 10.30 16.95
C TRP A 67 -2.40 11.72 17.49
N ARG A 68 -1.69 12.11 18.55
CA ARG A 68 -1.84 13.46 19.15
C ARG A 68 -1.53 14.58 18.15
N ASP A 69 -0.56 14.35 17.26
CA ASP A 69 -0.12 15.31 16.24
C ASP A 69 -0.78 15.06 14.86
N ALA A 70 -1.85 14.25 14.83
CA ALA A 70 -2.60 13.97 13.60
C ALA A 70 -3.30 15.24 13.11
N VAL A 71 -3.31 15.42 11.79
CA VAL A 71 -3.96 16.57 11.15
C VAL A 71 -5.48 16.43 11.20
N THR A 72 -6.19 17.55 11.07
CA THR A 72 -7.64 17.51 10.94
C THR A 72 -8.05 16.83 9.64
N LYS A 73 -9.25 16.27 9.59
CA LYS A 73 -9.80 15.70 8.35
C LYS A 73 -9.82 16.72 7.21
N ARG A 74 -10.15 17.98 7.51
CA ARG A 74 -10.20 19.04 6.52
C ARG A 74 -8.82 19.33 5.93
N ASP A 75 -7.80 19.48 6.78
CA ASP A 75 -6.43 19.71 6.32
C ASP A 75 -5.90 18.51 5.52
N ALA A 76 -6.18 17.28 6.00
CA ALA A 76 -5.84 16.06 5.27
C ALA A 76 -6.47 16.04 3.87
N ALA A 77 -7.74 16.42 3.73
CA ALA A 77 -8.42 16.45 2.45
C ALA A 77 -7.77 17.43 1.46
N GLU A 78 -7.38 18.62 1.91
CA GLU A 78 -6.70 19.60 1.06
C GLU A 78 -5.27 19.13 0.67
N ILE A 79 -4.52 18.55 1.62
CA ILE A 79 -3.20 17.98 1.34
C ILE A 79 -3.31 16.85 0.31
N LEU A 80 -4.24 15.90 0.52
CA LEU A 80 -4.47 14.78 -0.40
C LEU A 80 -4.91 15.25 -1.79
N LYS A 81 -5.79 16.23 -1.87
CA LYS A 81 -6.22 16.84 -3.13
C LYS A 81 -5.03 17.37 -3.92
N TYR A 82 -4.18 18.18 -3.28
CA TYR A 82 -2.98 18.73 -3.92
C TYR A 82 -2.05 17.61 -4.38
N PHE A 83 -1.78 16.65 -3.52
CA PHE A 83 -0.88 15.53 -3.79
C PHE A 83 -1.37 14.67 -4.97
N LEU A 84 -2.65 14.26 -4.96
CA LEU A 84 -3.23 13.44 -6.03
C LEU A 84 -3.29 14.19 -7.37
N ILE A 85 -3.56 15.50 -7.37
CA ILE A 85 -3.53 16.32 -8.59
C ILE A 85 -2.11 16.44 -9.14
N THR A 86 -1.11 16.62 -8.27
CA THR A 86 0.32 16.71 -8.66
C THR A 86 0.80 15.42 -9.34
N HIS A 87 0.24 14.28 -8.94
CA HIS A 87 0.61 12.96 -9.48
C HIS A 87 -0.46 12.33 -10.39
N ARG A 88 -1.36 13.14 -10.97
CA ARG A 88 -2.48 12.67 -11.81
C ARG A 88 -2.07 11.88 -13.05
N ASP A 89 -0.82 11.99 -13.47
CA ASP A 89 -0.20 11.30 -14.59
C ASP A 89 0.40 9.94 -14.25
N ALA A 90 0.40 9.57 -12.95
CA ALA A 90 0.96 8.31 -12.49
C ALA A 90 -0.01 7.13 -12.67
N THR A 91 0.53 5.92 -12.79
CA THR A 91 -0.23 4.68 -12.57
C THR A 91 -0.33 4.43 -11.07
N SER A 92 -1.55 4.34 -10.54
CA SER A 92 -1.74 4.06 -9.12
C SER A 92 -1.53 2.58 -8.80
N VAL A 93 -0.86 2.33 -7.68
CA VAL A 93 -0.49 0.98 -7.21
C VAL A 93 -0.90 0.83 -5.76
N GLY A 94 -1.37 -0.35 -5.36
CA GLY A 94 -1.65 -0.68 -3.97
C GLY A 94 -1.74 -2.19 -3.75
N HIS A 95 -1.86 -2.60 -2.49
CA HIS A 95 -2.04 -4.00 -2.12
C HIS A 95 -3.49 -4.25 -1.70
N ASN A 96 -4.33 -4.72 -2.61
CA ASN A 96 -5.78 -4.68 -2.53
C ASN A 96 -6.34 -3.25 -2.71
N LEU A 97 -5.81 -2.55 -3.71
CA LEU A 97 -6.03 -1.13 -3.98
C LEU A 97 -7.50 -0.69 -3.97
N GLN A 98 -8.44 -1.58 -4.32
CA GLN A 98 -9.87 -1.27 -4.28
C GLN A 98 -10.38 -0.98 -2.86
N PHE A 99 -9.75 -1.53 -1.84
CA PHE A 99 -10.05 -1.20 -0.45
C PHE A 99 -9.73 0.28 -0.17
N ASP A 100 -8.53 0.71 -0.49
CA ASP A 100 -8.06 2.09 -0.28
C ASP A 100 -8.90 3.10 -1.07
N ILE A 101 -9.20 2.80 -2.33
CA ILE A 101 -10.05 3.65 -3.17
C ILE A 101 -11.44 3.85 -2.55
N LYS A 102 -12.04 2.82 -1.92
CA LYS A 102 -13.34 2.96 -1.24
C LYS A 102 -13.25 3.92 -0.06
N PHE A 103 -12.21 3.81 0.76
CA PHE A 103 -12.01 4.71 1.89
C PHE A 103 -11.69 6.14 1.45
N ILE A 104 -10.85 6.33 0.43
CA ILE A 104 -10.56 7.65 -0.15
C ILE A 104 -11.85 8.28 -0.71
N LYS A 105 -12.71 7.51 -1.39
CA LYS A 105 -14.01 8.01 -1.88
C LYS A 105 -14.97 8.39 -0.75
N ALA A 106 -15.06 7.58 0.29
CA ALA A 106 -15.90 7.89 1.45
C ALA A 106 -15.40 9.16 2.16
N PHE A 107 -14.09 9.29 2.35
CA PHE A 107 -13.45 10.45 2.92
C PHE A 107 -13.64 11.72 2.05
N SER A 108 -13.50 11.58 0.73
CA SER A 108 -13.77 12.64 -0.25
C SER A 108 -15.21 13.18 -0.12
N ALA A 109 -16.19 12.29 -0.03
CA ALA A 109 -17.59 12.64 0.14
C ALA A 109 -17.86 13.32 1.51
N GLU A 110 -17.29 12.77 2.59
CA GLU A 110 -17.43 13.32 3.95
C GLU A 110 -16.88 14.75 4.06
N GLN A 111 -15.74 15.00 3.41
CA GLN A 111 -15.10 16.32 3.46
C GLN A 111 -15.59 17.30 2.38
N ASN A 112 -16.45 16.85 1.46
CA ASN A 112 -16.88 17.60 0.28
C ASN A 112 -15.68 18.17 -0.51
N VAL A 113 -14.64 17.35 -0.68
CA VAL A 113 -13.42 17.66 -1.43
C VAL A 113 -13.19 16.56 -2.45
N GLU A 114 -13.10 16.89 -3.73
CA GLU A 114 -12.89 15.90 -4.77
C GLU A 114 -11.48 15.31 -4.70
N LEU A 115 -11.38 14.00 -4.38
CA LEU A 115 -10.14 13.22 -4.35
C LEU A 115 -10.20 12.17 -5.44
N ARG A 116 -9.40 12.33 -6.49
CA ARG A 116 -9.32 11.38 -7.61
C ARG A 116 -8.02 10.62 -7.56
N VAL A 117 -8.09 9.32 -7.24
CA VAL A 117 -6.95 8.42 -7.40
C VAL A 117 -6.65 8.27 -8.89
N PRO A 118 -5.40 8.55 -9.35
CA PRO A 118 -5.03 8.44 -10.76
C PRO A 118 -5.28 7.06 -11.36
N TRP A 119 -5.73 6.99 -12.60
CA TRP A 119 -5.85 5.78 -13.39
C TRP A 119 -4.72 5.76 -14.44
N PRO A 120 -4.18 4.58 -14.84
CA PRO A 120 -4.65 3.21 -14.55
C PRO A 120 -4.20 2.69 -13.17
N TYR A 121 -4.69 1.48 -12.81
CA TYR A 121 -4.43 0.81 -11.54
C TYR A 121 -3.65 -0.48 -11.72
N ILE A 122 -2.72 -0.76 -10.80
CA ILE A 122 -2.05 -2.05 -10.63
C ILE A 122 -2.26 -2.51 -9.18
N ASP A 123 -2.87 -3.68 -9.01
CA ASP A 123 -2.94 -4.35 -7.71
C ASP A 123 -1.75 -5.28 -7.54
N THR A 124 -0.93 -5.04 -6.52
CA THR A 124 0.26 -5.86 -6.26
C THR A 124 -0.07 -7.31 -5.89
N ARG A 125 -1.28 -7.60 -5.39
CA ARG A 125 -1.74 -8.98 -5.14
C ARG A 125 -1.89 -9.75 -6.46
N ASP A 126 -2.48 -9.12 -7.47
CA ASP A 126 -2.67 -9.74 -8.78
C ASP A 126 -1.34 -9.87 -9.53
N LEU A 127 -0.49 -8.84 -9.44
CA LEU A 127 0.88 -8.89 -9.98
C LEU A 127 1.67 -10.05 -9.33
N CYS A 128 1.66 -10.17 -8.00
CA CYS A 128 2.36 -11.23 -7.28
C CYS A 128 1.75 -12.61 -7.59
N ARG A 129 0.43 -12.72 -7.72
CA ARG A 129 -0.21 -13.96 -8.15
C ARG A 129 0.28 -14.40 -9.52
N ALA A 130 0.34 -13.48 -10.48
CA ALA A 130 0.80 -13.79 -11.84
C ALA A 130 2.28 -14.19 -11.89
N VAL A 131 3.14 -13.48 -11.15
CA VAL A 131 4.60 -13.64 -11.25
C VAL A 131 5.17 -14.64 -10.25
N LEU A 132 4.65 -14.71 -9.01
CA LEU A 132 5.26 -15.47 -7.93
C LEU A 132 4.55 -16.80 -7.63
N ALA A 133 3.25 -16.93 -7.90
CA ALA A 133 2.53 -18.19 -7.66
C ALA A 133 3.13 -19.37 -8.46
N PRO A 134 3.61 -19.21 -9.71
CA PRO A 134 4.32 -20.27 -10.43
C PRO A 134 5.59 -20.77 -9.72
N PHE A 135 6.16 -19.99 -8.79
CA PHE A 135 7.33 -20.33 -8.00
C PHE A 135 6.99 -20.84 -6.59
N GLY A 136 5.69 -21.06 -6.29
CA GLY A 136 5.22 -21.69 -5.05
C GLY A 136 4.70 -20.71 -3.99
N LEU A 137 4.46 -19.43 -4.30
CA LEU A 137 3.78 -18.54 -3.38
C LEU A 137 2.31 -18.97 -3.20
N GLN A 138 1.89 -19.18 -1.95
CA GLN A 138 0.54 -19.66 -1.62
C GLN A 138 -0.39 -18.52 -1.18
N SER A 139 0.11 -17.61 -0.35
CA SER A 139 -0.66 -16.51 0.23
C SER A 139 -0.32 -15.18 -0.44
N MET A 140 -1.35 -14.38 -0.72
CA MET A 140 -1.20 -13.04 -1.31
C MET A 140 -1.24 -11.93 -0.26
N SER A 141 -1.02 -12.21 1.03
CA SER A 141 -0.79 -11.16 2.02
C SER A 141 0.59 -10.52 1.81
N LEU A 142 0.72 -9.24 2.11
CA LEU A 142 2.00 -8.52 1.93
C LEU A 142 3.12 -9.16 2.77
N ASP A 143 2.80 -9.62 4.00
CA ASP A 143 3.74 -10.35 4.85
C ASP A 143 4.24 -11.63 4.20
N SER A 144 3.32 -12.48 3.70
CA SER A 144 3.68 -13.74 3.04
C SER A 144 4.50 -13.53 1.77
N ILE A 145 4.20 -12.47 1.01
CA ILE A 145 4.95 -12.11 -0.18
C ILE A 145 6.37 -11.68 0.20
N CYS A 146 6.52 -10.79 1.17
CA CYS A 146 7.83 -10.33 1.63
C CYS A 146 8.66 -11.49 2.20
N GLU A 147 8.07 -12.33 3.03
CA GLU A 147 8.71 -13.54 3.56
C GLU A 147 9.15 -14.49 2.42
N PHE A 148 8.28 -14.74 1.45
CA PHE A 148 8.59 -15.56 0.27
C PHE A 148 9.80 -15.02 -0.50
N LEU A 149 9.94 -13.71 -0.62
CA LEU A 149 11.05 -13.05 -1.30
C LEU A 149 12.31 -12.92 -0.41
N GLY A 150 12.24 -13.31 0.87
CA GLY A 150 13.30 -13.16 1.85
C GLY A 150 13.54 -11.70 2.25
N TRP A 151 12.50 -10.87 2.16
CA TRP A 151 12.54 -9.47 2.56
C TRP A 151 12.07 -9.32 4.01
N LYS A 152 12.83 -8.58 4.81
CA LYS A 152 12.43 -8.22 6.17
C LYS A 152 11.59 -6.94 6.11
N ARG A 153 10.37 -7.00 6.59
CA ARG A 153 9.52 -5.81 6.77
C ARG A 153 9.94 -5.03 8.01
N LYS A 154 9.98 -3.71 7.89
CA LYS A 154 10.20 -2.79 9.00
C LYS A 154 8.90 -2.04 9.25
N ASN A 155 8.49 -1.94 10.51
CA ASN A 155 7.26 -1.21 10.89
C ASN A 155 6.01 -1.63 10.08
N ALA A 156 5.83 -2.95 9.87
CA ALA A 156 4.65 -3.47 9.21
C ALA A 156 3.37 -2.87 9.82
N HIS A 157 2.35 -2.67 8.98
CA HIS A 157 1.08 -2.05 9.36
C HIS A 157 1.18 -0.55 9.70
N THR A 158 2.08 0.15 9.02
CA THR A 158 1.97 1.60 8.84
C THR A 158 1.79 1.88 7.35
N ALA A 159 0.90 2.80 6.99
CA ALA A 159 0.55 3.07 5.61
C ALA A 159 1.79 3.38 4.74
N LEU A 160 2.75 4.15 5.24
CA LEU A 160 3.98 4.43 4.49
C LEU A 160 4.87 3.20 4.31
N SER A 161 5.06 2.39 5.36
CA SER A 161 5.89 1.17 5.24
C SER A 161 5.30 0.16 4.27
N ASP A 162 3.97 0.01 4.26
CA ASP A 162 3.28 -0.89 3.34
C ASP A 162 3.37 -0.37 1.89
N CYS A 163 3.31 0.95 1.68
CA CYS A 163 3.64 1.58 0.39
C CYS A 163 5.08 1.32 -0.05
N GLU A 164 6.08 1.40 0.86
CA GLU A 164 7.48 1.14 0.53
C GLU A 164 7.70 -0.33 0.11
N ASP A 165 7.04 -1.28 0.77
CA ASP A 165 7.10 -2.68 0.38
C ASP A 165 6.41 -2.92 -0.97
N CYS A 166 5.25 -2.30 -1.23
CA CYS A 166 4.60 -2.33 -2.55
C CYS A 166 5.46 -1.65 -3.64
N ALA A 167 6.18 -0.57 -3.32
CA ALA A 167 7.13 0.05 -4.24
C ALA A 167 8.27 -0.91 -4.63
N LYS A 168 8.81 -1.66 -3.67
CA LYS A 168 9.80 -2.72 -3.97
C LYS A 168 9.21 -3.81 -4.87
N LEU A 169 7.94 -4.20 -4.65
CA LEU A 169 7.26 -5.16 -5.51
C LEU A 169 7.15 -4.66 -6.95
N ILE A 170 6.63 -3.45 -7.15
CA ILE A 170 6.44 -2.91 -8.50
C ILE A 170 7.77 -2.74 -9.25
N ILE A 171 8.81 -2.25 -8.57
CA ILE A 171 10.15 -2.06 -9.14
C ILE A 171 10.77 -3.40 -9.60
N ASN A 172 10.54 -4.49 -8.86
CA ASN A 172 11.14 -5.78 -9.16
C ASN A 172 10.30 -6.69 -10.08
N LEU A 173 8.98 -6.49 -10.10
CA LEU A 173 8.04 -7.38 -10.78
C LEU A 173 7.38 -6.78 -12.03
N CYS A 174 7.55 -5.49 -12.32
CA CYS A 174 6.84 -4.83 -13.41
C CYS A 174 7.76 -4.01 -14.33
N PRO A 175 8.32 -4.60 -15.40
CA PRO A 175 8.42 -6.04 -15.68
C PRO A 175 9.52 -6.72 -14.85
N PRO A 176 9.40 -8.01 -14.55
CA PRO A 176 10.43 -8.71 -13.80
C PRO A 176 11.70 -8.85 -14.64
N SER A 177 12.84 -8.47 -14.05
CA SER A 177 14.13 -8.61 -14.74
C SER A 177 14.53 -10.08 -14.90
N PRO A 178 15.31 -10.45 -15.94
CA PRO A 178 15.83 -11.81 -16.10
C PRO A 178 16.63 -12.29 -14.88
N ARG A 179 17.39 -11.40 -14.23
CA ARG A 179 18.13 -11.70 -13.00
C ARG A 179 17.21 -12.03 -11.85
N PHE A 180 16.11 -11.31 -11.70
CA PHE A 180 15.11 -11.58 -10.67
C PHE A 180 14.42 -12.92 -10.90
N LEU A 181 14.02 -13.24 -12.13
CA LEU A 181 13.44 -14.53 -12.49
C LEU A 181 14.41 -15.70 -12.23
N LEU A 182 15.70 -15.52 -12.53
CA LEU A 182 16.73 -16.53 -12.24
C LEU A 182 16.86 -16.76 -10.72
N ARG A 183 16.81 -15.69 -9.91
CA ARG A 183 16.81 -15.80 -8.44
C ARG A 183 15.59 -16.56 -7.93
N LEU A 184 14.39 -16.31 -8.47
CA LEU A 184 13.18 -17.04 -8.10
C LEU A 184 13.31 -18.54 -8.39
N LYS A 185 13.85 -18.90 -9.56
CA LYS A 185 14.12 -20.31 -9.91
C LYS A 185 15.10 -20.97 -8.94
N ALA A 186 16.19 -20.29 -8.58
CA ALA A 186 17.16 -20.81 -7.62
C ALA A 186 16.52 -21.01 -6.23
N MET A 187 15.72 -20.06 -5.75
CA MET A 187 14.99 -20.16 -4.48
C MET A 187 14.00 -21.34 -4.49
N GLN A 188 13.29 -21.57 -5.59
CA GLN A 188 12.38 -22.70 -5.75
C GLN A 188 13.13 -24.03 -5.66
N LEU A 189 14.27 -24.17 -6.34
CA LEU A 189 15.11 -25.37 -6.28
C LEU A 189 15.58 -25.67 -4.85
N LEU A 190 16.06 -24.66 -4.13
CA LEU A 190 16.50 -24.81 -2.73
C LEU A 190 15.37 -25.26 -1.79
N ARG A 191 14.15 -24.71 -1.96
CA ARG A 191 12.97 -25.14 -1.18
C ARG A 191 12.61 -26.59 -1.46
N ASN A 192 12.64 -27.01 -2.72
CA ASN A 192 12.35 -28.40 -3.10
C ASN A 192 13.39 -29.38 -2.54
N MET A 193 14.66 -28.99 -2.45
CA MET A 193 15.72 -29.80 -1.83
C MET A 193 15.57 -29.88 -0.30
N GLY A 194 15.18 -28.78 0.37
CA GLY A 194 14.97 -28.76 1.81
C GLY A 194 13.71 -29.51 2.28
N SER A 195 12.76 -29.79 1.39
CA SER A 195 11.57 -30.62 1.67
C SER A 195 11.81 -32.12 1.49
N LEU A 196 13.02 -32.54 1.05
CA LEU A 196 13.43 -33.93 0.87
C LEU A 196 14.33 -34.45 2.00
N LEU A 197 14.65 -33.61 2.99
CA LEU A 197 15.36 -33.89 4.24
C LEU A 197 14.41 -33.80 5.44
#